data_0b4c176ec8a1329f53e7080381b88de7
#
_entry.id   0b4c176ec8a1329f53e7080381b88de7
#
_cell.length_a   1.000
_cell.length_b   1.000
_cell.length_c   1.000
_cell.angle_alpha   90.00
_cell.angle_beta   90.00
_cell.angle_gamma   90.00
#
_symmetry.space_group_name_H-M   'P 1'
#
loop_
_entity.id
_entity.type
_entity.pdbx_description
1 polymer ?
#
loop_
_entity_poly.entity_id
_entity_poly.type
_entity_poly.pdbx_seq_one_letter_code
_entity_poly.pdbx_strand_id
1 'polypeptide(L)' 'MTNFKVGQLARSRVEGKVIQIRRIKFKDGEWMLGVGRISFTWVFAKDYEKY' A
#
# COMPACT_ATOMS: atom_id res chain seq x y z
N MET A 1 -1.75 7.56 11.89
CA MET A 1 -2.53 6.35 11.57
C MET A 1 -2.89 6.36 10.09
N THR A 2 -2.73 5.22 9.42
CA THR A 2 -3.06 5.14 8.01
C THR A 2 -4.56 4.96 7.79
N ASN A 3 -5.06 5.45 6.65
CA ASN A 3 -6.44 5.27 6.25
C ASN A 3 -6.66 3.97 5.47
N PHE A 4 -5.60 3.22 5.23
CA PHE A 4 -5.67 1.98 4.46
C PHE A 4 -5.93 0.79 5.35
N LYS A 5 -6.54 -0.24 4.76
CA LYS A 5 -6.81 -1.50 5.46
C LYS A 5 -6.40 -2.66 4.56
N VAL A 6 -6.00 -3.76 5.18
CA VAL A 6 -5.68 -4.98 4.45
C VAL A 6 -6.91 -5.43 3.67
N GLY A 7 -6.69 -5.81 2.40
CA GLY A 7 -7.77 -6.21 1.49
C GLY A 7 -8.31 -5.08 0.64
N GLN A 8 -7.99 -3.85 0.98
CA GLN A 8 -8.48 -2.68 0.27
C GLN A 8 -7.69 -2.46 -1.03
N LEU A 9 -8.33 -1.87 -2.02
CA LEU A 9 -7.66 -1.46 -3.24
C LEU A 9 -7.10 -0.06 -3.08
N ALA A 10 -5.94 0.18 -3.67
CA ALA A 10 -5.31 1.48 -3.66
C ALA A 10 -4.73 1.75 -5.04
N ARG A 11 -4.63 3.02 -5.39
CA ARG A 11 -4.13 3.44 -6.69
C ARG A 11 -2.89 4.31 -6.52
N SER A 12 -1.85 4.03 -7.32
CA SER A 12 -0.64 4.83 -7.32
C SER A 12 -0.94 6.25 -7.80
N ARG A 13 -0.47 7.25 -7.04
CA ARG A 13 -0.64 8.65 -7.42
C ARG A 13 0.20 9.02 -8.63
N VAL A 14 1.30 8.29 -8.83
CA VAL A 14 2.24 8.58 -9.92
C VAL A 14 1.88 7.82 -11.19
N GLU A 15 1.67 6.52 -11.07
CA GLU A 15 1.48 5.65 -12.22
C GLU A 15 0.01 5.34 -12.51
N GLY A 16 -0.86 5.53 -11.54
CA GLY A 16 -2.26 5.20 -11.71
C GLY A 16 -2.60 3.72 -11.61
N LYS A 17 -1.62 2.89 -11.28
CA LYS A 17 -1.84 1.45 -11.15
C LYS A 17 -2.61 1.14 -9.87
N VAL A 18 -3.52 0.17 -9.97
CA VAL A 18 -4.31 -0.28 -8.83
C VAL A 18 -3.67 -1.52 -8.24
N ILE A 19 -3.52 -1.52 -6.91
CA ILE A 19 -2.98 -2.66 -6.18
C ILE A 19 -3.96 -3.07 -5.10
N GLN A 20 -3.85 -4.32 -4.63
CA GLN A 20 -4.60 -4.76 -3.47
C GLN A 20 -3.63 -4.87 -2.30
N ILE A 21 -4.00 -4.23 -1.19
CA ILE A 21 -3.18 -4.21 0.01
C ILE A 21 -3.28 -5.57 0.69
N ARG A 22 -2.14 -6.24 0.88
CA ARG A 22 -2.09 -7.55 1.53
C ARG A 22 -1.53 -7.45 2.94
N ARG A 23 -0.67 -6.47 3.19
CA ARG A 23 -0.06 -6.24 4.50
C ARG A 23 0.11 -4.75 4.72
N ILE A 24 0.19 -4.33 5.96
CA ILE A 24 0.45 -2.94 6.32
C ILE A 24 1.45 -2.96 7.47
N LYS A 25 2.45 -2.09 7.42
CA LYS A 25 3.38 -1.93 8.53
C LYS A 25 3.81 -0.48 8.64
N PHE A 26 4.29 -0.11 9.83
CA PHE A 26 4.85 1.20 10.10
C PHE A 26 6.34 1.01 10.39
N LYS A 27 7.19 1.66 9.62
CA LYS A 27 8.63 1.51 9.77
C LYS A 27 9.31 2.82 9.45
N ASP A 28 10.24 3.22 10.32
CA ASP A 28 11.06 4.44 10.14
C ASP A 28 10.20 5.67 9.87
N GLY A 29 9.10 5.79 10.61
CA GLY A 29 8.22 6.95 10.51
C GLY A 29 7.29 6.94 9.30
N GLU A 30 7.25 5.86 8.55
CA GLU A 30 6.43 5.77 7.33
C GLU A 30 5.52 4.55 7.36
N TRP A 31 4.30 4.73 6.87
CA TRP A 31 3.39 3.62 6.64
C TRP A 31 3.71 2.97 5.32
N MET A 32 3.79 1.64 5.31
CA MET A 32 4.12 0.88 4.12
C MET A 32 3.04 -0.14 3.84
N LEU A 33 2.77 -0.36 2.56
CA LEU A 33 1.79 -1.31 2.09
C LEU A 33 2.51 -2.48 1.43
N GLY A 34 2.13 -3.70 1.84
CA GLY A 34 2.69 -4.91 1.23
C GLY A 34 1.75 -5.42 0.16
N VAL A 35 2.29 -5.63 -1.04
CA VAL A 35 1.51 -6.10 -2.19
C VAL A 35 2.17 -7.33 -2.79
N GLY A 36 1.37 -8.16 -3.47
CA GLY A 36 1.88 -9.37 -4.11
C GLY A 36 1.22 -10.62 -3.58
N ARG A 37 1.46 -11.74 -4.25
CA ARG A 37 0.87 -13.03 -3.88
C ARG A 37 1.89 -13.99 -3.27
N ILE A 38 3.00 -14.19 -3.97
CA ILE A 38 4.02 -15.15 -3.55
C ILE A 38 5.08 -14.45 -2.71
N SER A 39 5.57 -13.32 -3.21
CA SER A 39 6.51 -12.49 -2.47
C SER A 39 5.94 -11.09 -2.39
N PHE A 40 6.14 -10.45 -1.24
CA PHE A 40 5.60 -9.11 -1.04
C PHE A 40 6.59 -8.05 -1.48
N THR A 41 6.07 -7.03 -2.13
CA THR A 41 6.81 -5.81 -2.43
C THR A 41 6.25 -4.74 -1.51
N TRP A 42 7.12 -4.00 -0.84
CA TRP A 42 6.70 -2.93 0.07
C TRP A 42 6.75 -1.60 -0.64
N VAL A 43 5.67 -0.85 -0.56
CA VAL A 43 5.56 0.48 -1.15
C VAL A 43 5.12 1.46 -0.08
N PHE A 44 5.41 2.75 -0.30
CA PHE A 44 5.04 3.78 0.66
C PHE A 44 3.56 4.15 0.51
N ALA A 45 2.84 4.14 1.64
CA ALA A 45 1.41 4.47 1.62
C ALA A 45 1.16 5.89 1.12
N LYS A 46 2.10 6.81 1.34
CA LYS A 46 1.95 8.20 0.91
C LYS A 46 1.89 8.36 -0.61
N ASP A 47 2.39 7.37 -1.35
CA ASP A 47 2.38 7.41 -2.81
C ASP A 47 1.09 6.82 -3.39
N TYR A 48 0.17 6.41 -2.54
CA TYR A 48 -1.06 5.75 -2.95
C TYR A 48 -2.27 6.46 -2.37
N GLU A 49 -3.38 6.32 -3.05
CA GLU A 49 -4.66 6.84 -2.59
C GLU A 49 -5.68 5.73 -2.63
N LYS A 50 -6.78 5.89 -1.91
CA LYS A 50 -7.86 4.91 -1.94
C LYS A 50 -8.42 4.84 -3.35
N TYR A 51 -8.68 3.62 -3.77
CA TYR A 51 -9.25 3.39 -5.10
C TYR A 51 -10.74 3.65 -5.16
#